data_346fcd880f1dcb38e7791f06187fd36d
#
_entry.id   346fcd880f1dcb38e7791f06187fd36d
#
_cell.length_a   1.000
_cell.length_b   1.000
_cell.length_c   1.000
_cell.angle_alpha   90.00
_cell.angle_beta   90.00
_cell.angle_gamma   90.00
#
_symmetry.space_group_name_H-M   'P 1'
#
loop_
_entity.id
_entity.type
_entity.pdbx_description
1 polymer ?
#
loop_
_entity_poly.entity_id
_entity_poly.type
_entity_poly.pdbx_seq_one_letter_code
_entity_poly.pdbx_strand_id
1 'polypeptide(L)'
;MVNDVYDELMRQVDAVLEAGVQAEQVIIDPGLGFSKPGVEHNLPILAALDRFNAAGYPVLIGASRKRFVGSLLAGAGATEPDMASKDNATAAISALCAEHGVWAVRVHDVAKSRDAVAVGNAWREYANA
;
A
#
# COMPACT_ATOMS: atom_id res chain seq x y z
N MET A 1 6.04 -15.86 -0.04
CA MET A 1 5.72 -14.80 -1.01
C MET A 1 6.00 -13.42 -0.43
N VAL A 2 5.42 -13.04 0.72
CA VAL A 2 5.74 -11.74 1.37
C VAL A 2 7.24 -11.66 1.73
N ASN A 3 7.83 -12.75 2.21
CA ASN A 3 9.25 -12.79 2.51
C ASN A 3 10.11 -12.51 1.27
N ASP A 4 9.74 -13.06 0.12
CA ASP A 4 10.48 -12.86 -1.12
C ASP A 4 10.42 -11.39 -1.57
N VAL A 5 9.24 -10.78 -1.47
CA VAL A 5 9.05 -9.36 -1.80
C VAL A 5 9.90 -8.48 -0.86
N TYR A 6 9.84 -8.75 0.43
CA TYR A 6 10.62 -8.03 1.43
C TYR A 6 12.12 -8.15 1.18
N ASP A 7 12.61 -9.37 0.97
CA ASP A 7 14.03 -9.62 0.77
C ASP A 7 14.53 -8.95 -0.52
N GLU A 8 13.76 -9.02 -1.60
CA GLU A 8 14.13 -8.35 -2.85
C GLU A 8 14.15 -6.82 -2.68
N LEU A 9 13.16 -6.27 -1.98
CA LEU A 9 13.10 -4.83 -1.71
C LEU A 9 14.33 -4.39 -0.89
N MET A 10 14.72 -5.15 0.11
CA MET A 10 15.91 -4.84 0.92
C MET A 10 17.20 -4.96 0.12
N ARG A 11 17.31 -5.91 -0.81
CA ARG A 11 18.45 -5.97 -1.73
C ARG A 11 18.54 -4.71 -2.60
N GLN A 12 17.40 -4.21 -3.09
CA GLN A 12 17.37 -2.96 -3.85
C GLN A 12 17.78 -1.76 -3.00
N VAL A 13 17.34 -1.70 -1.76
CA VAL A 13 17.78 -0.66 -0.81
C VAL A 13 19.29 -0.70 -0.63
N ASP A 14 19.84 -1.87 -0.37
CA ASP A 14 21.30 -2.03 -0.20
C ASP A 14 22.05 -1.55 -1.45
N ALA A 15 21.54 -1.88 -2.63
CA ALA A 15 22.18 -1.46 -3.89
C ALA A 15 22.19 0.07 -4.06
N VAL A 16 21.12 0.77 -3.73
CA VAL A 16 21.09 2.24 -3.85
C VAL A 16 21.96 2.90 -2.80
N LEU A 17 22.05 2.35 -1.58
CA LEU A 17 22.96 2.85 -0.54
C LEU A 17 24.43 2.67 -0.95
N GLU A 18 24.77 1.53 -1.52
CA GLU A 18 26.12 1.28 -2.05
C GLU A 18 26.47 2.25 -3.20
N ALA A 19 25.47 2.65 -3.98
CA ALA A 19 25.67 3.62 -5.07
C ALA A 19 25.82 5.07 -4.58
N GLY A 20 25.70 5.31 -3.27
CA GLY A 20 25.91 6.62 -2.68
C GLY A 20 24.64 7.39 -2.28
N VAL A 21 23.46 6.79 -2.44
CA VAL A 21 22.20 7.40 -1.96
C VAL A 21 22.20 7.37 -0.43
N GLN A 22 21.83 8.47 0.19
CA GLN A 22 21.74 8.56 1.65
C GLN A 22 20.47 7.85 2.15
N ALA A 23 20.54 7.20 3.31
CA ALA A 23 19.39 6.50 3.88
C ALA A 23 18.15 7.41 4.04
N GLU A 24 18.39 8.68 4.38
CA GLU A 24 17.34 9.68 4.55
C GLU A 24 16.62 10.05 3.24
N GLN A 25 17.18 9.65 2.11
CA GLN A 25 16.60 9.91 0.78
C GLN A 25 15.79 8.72 0.25
N VAL A 26 15.73 7.61 0.99
CA VAL A 26 15.10 6.38 0.52
C VAL A 26 13.65 6.31 0.98
N ILE A 27 12.75 6.06 0.03
CA ILE A 27 11.34 5.70 0.26
C ILE A 27 11.15 4.32 -0.39
N ILE A 28 10.49 3.41 0.31
CA ILE A 28 10.28 2.05 -0.21
C ILE A 28 8.84 1.85 -0.66
N ASP A 29 8.69 1.11 -1.76
CA ASP A 29 7.40 0.75 -2.35
C ASP A 29 7.42 -0.75 -2.66
N PRO A 30 6.60 -1.57 -1.98
CA PRO A 30 6.58 -3.02 -2.22
C PRO A 30 6.15 -3.43 -3.61
N GLY A 31 5.54 -2.53 -4.39
CA GLY A 31 5.21 -2.81 -5.79
C GLY A 31 4.00 -3.70 -5.97
N LEU A 32 2.81 -3.20 -5.67
CA LEU A 32 1.56 -3.94 -5.86
C LEU A 32 1.21 -4.07 -7.34
N GLY A 33 0.86 -5.29 -7.77
CA GLY A 33 0.28 -5.56 -9.08
C GLY A 33 1.23 -5.55 -10.26
N PHE A 34 2.53 -5.39 -10.05
CA PHE A 34 3.48 -5.30 -11.18
C PHE A 34 3.77 -6.64 -11.83
N SER A 35 4.20 -7.64 -11.07
CA SER A 35 4.54 -8.95 -11.61
C SER A 35 3.40 -9.95 -11.50
N LYS A 36 2.54 -9.80 -10.50
CA LYS A 36 1.42 -10.71 -10.21
C LYS A 36 0.19 -9.90 -9.85
N PRO A 37 -0.82 -9.81 -10.73
CA PRO A 37 -1.95 -8.90 -10.53
C PRO A 37 -3.07 -9.44 -9.62
N GLY A 38 -2.99 -10.68 -9.17
CA GLY A 38 -4.07 -11.33 -8.40
C GLY A 38 -4.20 -10.84 -6.96
N VAL A 39 -5.37 -11.06 -6.38
CA VAL A 39 -5.66 -10.74 -4.96
C VAL A 39 -4.72 -11.53 -4.05
N GLU A 40 -4.51 -12.79 -4.34
CA GLU A 40 -3.68 -13.72 -3.56
C GLU A 40 -2.20 -13.32 -3.51
N HIS A 41 -1.76 -12.44 -4.41
CA HIS A 41 -0.38 -11.94 -4.45
C HIS A 41 -0.22 -10.55 -3.86
N ASN A 42 -1.28 -9.77 -3.82
CA ASN A 42 -1.21 -8.35 -3.43
C ASN A 42 -1.79 -8.07 -2.05
N LEU A 43 -2.91 -8.71 -1.72
CA LEU A 43 -3.52 -8.51 -0.41
C LEU A 43 -2.62 -8.94 0.76
N PRO A 44 -1.86 -10.06 0.66
CA PRO A 44 -0.90 -10.41 1.71
C PRO A 44 0.17 -9.35 1.96
N ILE A 45 0.61 -8.63 0.92
CA ILE A 45 1.57 -7.52 1.08
C ILE A 45 0.93 -6.41 1.89
N LEU A 46 -0.30 -6.03 1.57
CA LEU A 46 -1.05 -5.02 2.33
C LEU A 46 -1.30 -5.48 3.77
N ALA A 47 -1.59 -6.75 3.99
CA ALA A 47 -1.76 -7.29 5.33
C ALA A 47 -0.46 -7.31 6.15
N ALA A 48 0.69 -7.19 5.49
CA ALA A 48 2.02 -7.21 6.13
C ALA A 48 2.66 -5.81 6.22
N LEU A 49 1.88 -4.74 6.17
CA LEU A 49 2.41 -3.35 6.19
C LEU A 49 3.32 -3.08 7.39
N ASP A 50 3.02 -3.62 8.54
CA ASP A 50 3.82 -3.42 9.75
C ASP A 50 5.26 -3.92 9.56
N ARG A 51 5.43 -5.01 8.81
CA ARG A 51 6.76 -5.55 8.50
C ARG A 51 7.55 -4.59 7.62
N PHE A 52 6.93 -4.01 6.59
CA PHE A 52 7.60 -3.06 5.72
C PHE A 52 7.91 -1.76 6.47
N ASN A 53 7.01 -1.28 7.30
CA ASN A 53 7.26 -0.12 8.16
C ASN A 53 8.43 -0.36 9.12
N ALA A 54 8.56 -1.58 9.64
CA ALA A 54 9.63 -1.93 10.58
C ALA A 54 11.03 -1.91 9.94
N ALA A 55 11.12 -1.88 8.61
CA ALA A 55 12.40 -1.74 7.92
C ALA A 55 13.06 -0.38 8.16
N GLY A 56 12.31 0.62 8.63
CA GLY A 56 12.86 1.92 9.03
C GLY A 56 12.85 2.99 7.94
N TYR A 57 12.27 2.71 6.79
CA TYR A 57 12.13 3.68 5.68
C TYR A 57 10.67 4.08 5.52
N PRO A 58 10.38 5.32 5.06
CA PRO A 58 9.01 5.67 4.68
C PRO A 58 8.48 4.71 3.63
N VAL A 59 7.23 4.26 3.80
CA VAL A 59 6.57 3.32 2.88
C VAL A 59 5.54 4.05 2.04
N LEU A 60 5.60 3.84 0.72
CA LEU A 60 4.59 4.32 -0.22
C LEU A 60 3.82 3.12 -0.77
N ILE A 61 2.49 3.25 -0.81
CA ILE A 61 1.59 2.22 -1.34
C ILE A 61 0.80 2.77 -2.53
N GLY A 62 0.88 2.08 -3.66
CA GLY A 62 0.15 2.42 -4.88
C GLY A 62 -0.79 1.30 -5.30
N ALA A 63 -2.00 1.26 -4.75
CA ALA A 63 -3.02 0.25 -5.05
C ALA A 63 -4.08 0.74 -6.04
N SER A 64 -4.16 2.05 -6.29
CA SER A 64 -5.27 2.71 -6.97
C SER A 64 -5.55 2.12 -8.35
N ARG A 65 -6.78 1.72 -8.57
CA ARG A 65 -7.34 1.21 -9.83
C ARG A 65 -6.64 -0.02 -10.38
N LYS A 66 -5.81 -0.69 -9.58
CA LYS A 66 -5.12 -1.90 -10.02
C LYS A 66 -6.09 -3.07 -10.14
N ARG A 67 -5.72 -4.05 -10.96
CA ARG A 67 -6.59 -5.18 -11.29
C ARG A 67 -7.06 -5.94 -10.06
N PHE A 68 -6.19 -6.16 -9.08
CA PHE A 68 -6.56 -6.92 -7.89
C PHE A 68 -7.66 -6.25 -7.06
N VAL A 69 -7.76 -4.92 -7.11
CA VAL A 69 -8.83 -4.18 -6.43
C VAL A 69 -10.19 -4.56 -7.01
N GLY A 70 -10.30 -4.58 -8.34
CA GLY A 70 -11.51 -5.02 -9.01
C GLY A 70 -11.83 -6.49 -8.74
N SER A 71 -10.81 -7.35 -8.75
CA SER A 71 -10.97 -8.78 -8.45
C SER A 71 -11.44 -9.02 -7.02
N LEU A 72 -10.93 -8.24 -6.07
CA LEU A 72 -11.38 -8.29 -4.67
C LEU A 72 -12.86 -7.96 -4.55
N LEU A 73 -13.31 -6.89 -5.20
CA LEU A 73 -14.72 -6.48 -5.20
C LEU A 73 -15.61 -7.52 -5.86
N ALA A 74 -15.19 -8.07 -6.99
CA ALA A 74 -15.93 -9.13 -7.70
C ALA A 74 -16.05 -10.38 -6.81
N GLY A 75 -14.99 -10.76 -6.10
CA GLY A 75 -15.01 -11.87 -5.15
C GLY A 75 -15.96 -11.65 -3.97
N ALA A 76 -16.22 -10.39 -3.63
CA ALA A 76 -17.17 -10.03 -2.58
C ALA A 76 -18.61 -9.86 -3.10
N GLY A 77 -18.87 -10.18 -4.36
CA GLY A 77 -20.22 -10.17 -4.95
C GLY A 77 -20.53 -8.96 -5.82
N ALA A 78 -19.61 -8.03 -6.03
CA ALA A 78 -19.83 -6.91 -6.91
C ALA A 78 -19.92 -7.37 -8.36
N THR A 79 -20.92 -6.90 -9.10
CA THR A 79 -21.09 -7.19 -10.52
C THR A 79 -20.44 -6.07 -11.33
N GLU A 80 -19.46 -6.41 -12.16
CA GLU A 80 -18.75 -5.47 -13.04
C GLU A 80 -18.24 -4.23 -12.28
N PRO A 81 -17.24 -4.39 -11.38
CA PRO A 81 -16.68 -3.24 -10.66
C PRO A 81 -16.16 -2.19 -11.65
N ASP A 82 -16.72 -0.99 -11.59
CA ASP A 82 -16.30 0.14 -12.41
C ASP A 82 -15.21 0.97 -11.71
N MET A 83 -14.81 2.06 -12.36
CA MET A 83 -13.76 2.94 -11.83
C MET A 83 -14.16 3.58 -10.50
N ALA A 84 -15.43 3.98 -10.35
CA ALA A 84 -15.93 4.56 -9.11
C ALA A 84 -15.89 3.55 -7.96
N SER A 85 -16.25 2.31 -8.22
CA SER A 85 -16.18 1.22 -7.24
C SER A 85 -14.73 0.95 -6.82
N LYS A 86 -13.81 0.93 -7.79
CA LYS A 86 -12.38 0.77 -7.51
C LYS A 86 -11.83 1.94 -6.68
N ASP A 87 -12.27 3.16 -6.94
CA ASP A 87 -11.84 4.34 -6.18
C ASP A 87 -12.37 4.28 -4.74
N ASN A 88 -13.59 3.77 -4.53
CA ASN A 88 -14.12 3.54 -3.18
C ASN A 88 -13.29 2.51 -2.42
N ALA A 89 -12.97 1.40 -3.06
CA ALA A 89 -12.12 0.35 -2.45
C ALA A 89 -10.69 0.87 -2.20
N THR A 90 -10.15 1.66 -3.11
CA THR A 90 -8.84 2.31 -2.94
C THR A 90 -8.85 3.23 -1.72
N ALA A 91 -9.93 3.99 -1.51
CA ALA A 91 -10.06 4.83 -0.33
C ALA A 91 -10.05 4.01 0.97
N ALA A 92 -10.73 2.86 0.99
CA ALA A 92 -10.68 1.95 2.13
C ALA A 92 -9.25 1.47 2.41
N ILE A 93 -8.52 1.08 1.35
CA ILE A 93 -7.10 0.69 1.46
C ILE A 93 -6.27 1.86 1.99
N SER A 94 -6.49 3.07 1.51
CA SER A 94 -5.80 4.28 1.97
C SER A 94 -6.02 4.53 3.46
N ALA A 95 -7.24 4.34 3.96
CA ALA A 95 -7.55 4.47 5.38
C ALA A 95 -6.78 3.44 6.22
N LEU A 96 -6.74 2.19 5.78
CA LEU A 96 -6.01 1.13 6.47
C LEU A 96 -4.49 1.38 6.42
N CYS A 97 -3.97 1.87 5.29
CA CYS A 97 -2.58 2.27 5.18
C CYS A 97 -2.23 3.35 6.21
N ALA A 98 -3.06 4.37 6.34
CA ALA A 98 -2.86 5.46 7.30
C ALA A 98 -2.92 4.94 8.74
N GLU A 99 -3.87 4.07 9.03
CA GLU A 99 -4.01 3.44 10.35
C GLU A 99 -2.74 2.66 10.73
N HIS A 100 -2.11 1.99 9.76
CA HIS A 100 -0.85 1.27 9.95
C HIS A 100 0.40 2.16 9.86
N GLY A 101 0.26 3.46 9.70
CA GLY A 101 1.38 4.39 9.70
C GLY A 101 2.18 4.45 8.41
N VAL A 102 1.60 4.06 7.29
CA VAL A 102 2.22 4.20 5.96
C VAL A 102 2.43 5.69 5.67
N TRP A 103 3.59 6.03 5.11
CA TRP A 103 3.98 7.41 4.87
C TRP A 103 3.16 8.09 3.78
N ALA A 104 2.85 7.38 2.70
CA ALA A 104 2.10 7.96 1.57
C ALA A 104 1.34 6.89 0.79
N VAL A 105 0.23 7.31 0.18
CA VAL A 105 -0.51 6.52 -0.80
C VAL A 105 -0.53 7.28 -2.13
N ARG A 106 -0.34 6.55 -3.24
CA ARG A 106 -0.44 7.11 -4.59
C ARG A 106 -1.78 6.70 -5.17
N VAL A 107 -2.62 7.67 -5.48
CA VAL A 107 -4.02 7.45 -5.85
C VAL A 107 -4.43 8.33 -7.03
N HIS A 108 -5.50 7.94 -7.72
CA HIS A 108 -6.09 8.74 -8.80
C HIS A 108 -7.16 9.70 -8.25
N ASP A 109 -8.03 9.23 -7.36
CA ASP A 109 -9.04 10.09 -6.71
C ASP A 109 -8.47 10.62 -5.39
N VAL A 110 -7.83 11.77 -5.47
CA VAL A 110 -7.13 12.37 -4.32
C VAL A 110 -8.10 12.76 -3.21
N ALA A 111 -9.25 13.33 -3.55
CA ALA A 111 -10.20 13.82 -2.56
C ALA A 111 -10.73 12.68 -1.66
N LYS A 112 -11.11 11.55 -2.25
CA LYS A 112 -11.59 10.38 -1.49
C LYS A 112 -10.50 9.82 -0.58
N SER A 113 -9.30 9.64 -1.09
CA SER A 113 -8.21 9.09 -0.28
C SER A 113 -7.68 10.07 0.76
N ARG A 114 -7.74 11.37 0.49
CA ARG A 114 -7.42 12.37 1.51
C ARG A 114 -8.35 12.26 2.72
N ASP A 115 -9.65 12.14 2.48
CA ASP A 115 -10.62 11.98 3.56
C ASP A 115 -10.43 10.64 4.29
N ALA A 116 -10.18 9.58 3.53
CA ALA A 116 -9.90 8.25 4.10
C ALA A 116 -8.64 8.26 4.98
N VAL A 117 -7.57 8.90 4.52
CA VAL A 117 -6.31 9.02 5.29
C VAL A 117 -6.55 9.83 6.56
N ALA A 118 -7.35 10.89 6.52
CA ALA A 118 -7.68 11.66 7.71
C ALA A 118 -8.36 10.79 8.77
N VAL A 119 -9.29 9.92 8.36
CA VAL A 119 -9.94 8.97 9.26
C VAL A 119 -8.93 7.95 9.80
N GLY A 120 -8.11 7.37 8.94
CA GLY A 120 -7.10 6.39 9.34
C GLY A 120 -6.08 6.95 10.33
N ASN A 121 -5.60 8.16 10.08
CA ASN A 121 -4.67 8.86 10.98
C ASN A 121 -5.31 9.15 12.36
N ALA A 122 -6.54 9.63 12.38
CA ALA A 122 -7.26 9.87 13.63
C ALA A 122 -7.47 8.57 14.41
N TRP A 123 -7.86 7.51 13.71
CA TRP A 123 -8.03 6.18 14.32
C TRP A 123 -6.74 5.72 14.99
N ARG A 124 -5.61 5.82 14.28
CA ARG A 124 -4.30 5.45 14.80
C ARG A 124 -3.92 6.26 16.03
N GLU A 125 -4.13 7.58 15.97
CA GLU A 125 -3.80 8.49 17.07
C GLU A 125 -4.53 8.10 18.35
N TYR A 126 -5.84 7.88 18.28
CA TYR A 126 -6.65 7.54 19.44
C TYR A 126 -6.43 6.09 19.90
N ALA A 127 -6.12 5.17 19.00
CA ALA A 127 -5.80 3.79 19.36
C ALA A 127 -4.48 3.69 20.15
N ASN A 128 -3.55 4.63 19.92
CA ASN A 128 -2.23 4.66 20.58
C ASN A 128 -2.16 5.63 21.77
N ALA A 129 -3.27 6.27 22.09
CA ALA A 129 -3.35 7.21 23.21
C ALA A 129 -3.37 6.53 24.57
#